data_0606becb10e183c1f858127c07a9ef53
#
_entry.id   0606becb10e183c1f858127c07a9ef53
#
_cell.length_a   1.000
_cell.length_b   1.000
_cell.length_c   1.000
_cell.angle_alpha   90.00
_cell.angle_beta   90.00
_cell.angle_gamma   90.00
#
_symmetry.space_group_name_H-M   'P 1'
#
loop_
_entity.id
_entity.type
_entity.pdbx_description
1 polymer ?
#
loop_
_entity_poly.entity_id
_entity_poly.type
_entity_poly.pdbx_seq_one_letter_code
_entity_poly.pdbx_strand_id
1 'polypeptide(L)'
;MATTYNNLYLDARARLKKAGVEAAQLEAREIVCYAADKSREQLYRDMSLYASAQLEKRVEELVQRRLAGEPVAYIIGEWEFYGLPLDISRDVLIPRSDTELLAERGIARAQEAGEGARVLDLCAGSGCVGLAIASQVPICRVVLGDLSEGALRTCKQNVRRNGLNARVTCLSVDALDNPSPALWDFDVIVCNPPYIPSGDIAGLDASVRDYEPRMALDGGEDGLDYYRAIAPKWKAALRLGGALLFEVGIGQAPAVEEILAQNGYQDIQSAQDTQGIWRVVEGTARD
;
A
#
# COMPACT_ATOMS: atom_id res chain seq x y z
N MET A 1 -17.24 -12.37 35.79
CA MET A 1 -17.84 -11.03 36.00
C MET A 1 -18.19 -10.47 34.64
N ALA A 2 -19.28 -9.74 34.49
CA ALA A 2 -19.61 -9.13 33.19
C ALA A 2 -18.59 -8.04 32.86
N THR A 3 -18.00 -8.11 31.66
CA THR A 3 -16.95 -7.21 31.18
C THR A 3 -17.58 -6.11 30.32
N THR A 4 -17.14 -4.85 30.44
CA THR A 4 -17.58 -3.77 29.55
C THR A 4 -16.73 -3.72 28.28
N TYR A 5 -17.24 -3.04 27.22
CA TYR A 5 -16.44 -2.76 26.01
C TYR A 5 -15.12 -2.06 26.34
N ASN A 6 -15.16 -1.10 27.29
CA ASN A 6 -13.97 -0.42 27.75
C ASN A 6 -12.94 -1.38 28.36
N ASN A 7 -13.38 -2.32 29.19
CA ASN A 7 -12.46 -3.29 29.80
C ASN A 7 -11.87 -4.25 28.76
N LEU A 8 -12.65 -4.70 27.78
CA LEU A 8 -12.13 -5.50 26.66
C LEU A 8 -11.05 -4.75 25.89
N TYR A 9 -11.31 -3.49 25.55
CA TYR A 9 -10.35 -2.63 24.86
C TYR A 9 -9.07 -2.41 25.69
N LEU A 10 -9.21 -2.10 26.99
CA LEU A 10 -8.05 -1.84 27.85
C LEU A 10 -7.20 -3.10 28.07
N ASP A 11 -7.83 -4.26 28.21
CA ASP A 11 -7.12 -5.55 28.32
C ASP A 11 -6.37 -5.87 27.02
N ALA A 12 -7.05 -5.82 25.87
CA ALA A 12 -6.43 -6.04 24.59
C ALA A 12 -5.22 -5.12 24.37
N ARG A 13 -5.39 -3.82 24.63
CA ARG A 13 -4.33 -2.82 24.52
C ARG A 13 -3.15 -3.13 25.44
N ALA A 14 -3.41 -3.49 26.70
CA ALA A 14 -2.36 -3.78 27.68
C ALA A 14 -1.53 -5.00 27.23
N ARG A 15 -2.19 -6.02 26.73
CA ARG A 15 -1.54 -7.27 26.26
C ARG A 15 -0.71 -7.04 25.00
N LEU A 16 -1.24 -6.32 24.01
CA LEU A 16 -0.50 -5.95 22.79
C LEU A 16 0.72 -5.08 23.12
N LYS A 17 0.54 -4.09 24.00
CA LYS A 17 1.66 -3.24 24.45
C LYS A 17 2.74 -4.05 25.17
N LYS A 18 2.36 -5.01 26.03
CA LYS A 18 3.30 -5.91 26.72
C LYS A 18 4.07 -6.80 25.75
N ALA A 19 3.45 -7.16 24.64
CA ALA A 19 4.07 -7.94 23.55
C ALA A 19 4.94 -7.10 22.60
N GLY A 20 5.10 -5.79 22.85
CA GLY A 20 5.94 -4.91 22.04
C GLY A 20 5.26 -4.33 20.79
N VAL A 21 3.94 -4.47 20.65
CA VAL A 21 3.21 -3.88 19.52
C VAL A 21 3.20 -2.37 19.66
N GLU A 22 3.84 -1.65 18.74
CA GLU A 22 3.98 -0.19 18.78
C GLU A 22 2.62 0.52 18.70
N ALA A 23 1.77 0.10 17.75
CA ALA A 23 0.44 0.66 17.54
C ALA A 23 -0.65 0.00 18.42
N ALA A 24 -0.30 -0.54 19.60
CA ALA A 24 -1.20 -1.32 20.46
C ALA A 24 -2.53 -0.62 20.76
N GLN A 25 -2.56 0.71 20.84
CA GLN A 25 -3.78 1.48 21.07
C GLN A 25 -4.72 1.44 19.87
N LEU A 26 -4.18 1.65 18.69
CA LEU A 26 -4.91 1.59 17.41
C LEU A 26 -5.42 0.16 17.18
N GLU A 27 -4.52 -0.82 17.22
CA GLU A 27 -4.83 -2.20 16.88
C GLU A 27 -5.85 -2.83 17.85
N ALA A 28 -5.75 -2.56 19.16
CA ALA A 28 -6.76 -3.03 20.13
C ALA A 28 -8.15 -2.46 19.83
N ARG A 29 -8.23 -1.18 19.42
CA ARG A 29 -9.49 -0.56 19.06
C ARG A 29 -10.08 -1.21 17.82
N GLU A 30 -9.28 -1.39 16.76
CA GLU A 30 -9.73 -2.01 15.51
C GLU A 30 -10.19 -3.45 15.74
N ILE A 31 -9.48 -4.24 16.57
CA ILE A 31 -9.89 -5.59 16.95
C ILE A 31 -11.26 -5.59 17.65
N VAL A 32 -11.47 -4.69 18.62
CA VAL A 32 -12.75 -4.63 19.35
C VAL A 32 -13.87 -4.12 18.45
N CYS A 33 -13.62 -3.11 17.61
CA CYS A 33 -14.58 -2.63 16.61
C CYS A 33 -15.02 -3.77 15.67
N TYR A 34 -14.06 -4.48 15.09
CA TYR A 34 -14.31 -5.60 14.20
C TYR A 34 -15.05 -6.75 14.89
N ALA A 35 -14.64 -7.12 16.11
CA ALA A 35 -15.29 -8.18 16.85
C ALA A 35 -16.76 -7.86 17.17
N ALA A 36 -17.03 -6.59 17.45
CA ALA A 36 -18.35 -6.09 17.84
C ALA A 36 -19.23 -5.64 16.66
N ASP A 37 -18.69 -5.63 15.44
CA ASP A 37 -19.35 -5.06 14.24
C ASP A 37 -19.81 -3.61 14.48
N LYS A 38 -18.87 -2.77 14.99
CA LYS A 38 -19.13 -1.39 15.35
C LYS A 38 -18.12 -0.45 14.70
N SER A 39 -18.60 0.74 14.32
CA SER A 39 -17.70 1.85 13.98
C SER A 39 -16.95 2.35 15.23
N ARG A 40 -15.87 3.13 15.00
CA ARG A 40 -15.11 3.77 16.09
C ARG A 40 -16.02 4.65 16.97
N GLU A 41 -16.91 5.43 16.37
CA GLU A 41 -17.87 6.30 17.09
C GLU A 41 -18.87 5.48 17.89
N GLN A 42 -19.37 4.36 17.33
CA GLN A 42 -20.28 3.46 18.04
C GLN A 42 -19.59 2.81 19.24
N LEU A 43 -18.33 2.36 19.05
CA LEU A 43 -17.56 1.79 20.17
C LEU A 43 -17.37 2.82 21.28
N TYR A 44 -16.95 4.06 20.96
CA TYR A 44 -16.78 5.12 21.98
C TYR A 44 -18.06 5.44 22.74
N ARG A 45 -19.20 5.51 22.06
CA ARG A 45 -20.50 5.75 22.69
C ARG A 45 -20.88 4.60 23.66
N ASP A 46 -20.53 3.37 23.29
CA ASP A 46 -20.98 2.16 23.96
C ASP A 46 -19.96 1.60 24.97
N MET A 47 -18.86 2.31 25.26
CA MET A 47 -17.75 1.88 26.12
C MET A 47 -18.19 1.40 27.52
N SER A 48 -19.26 2.00 28.09
CA SER A 48 -19.78 1.63 29.41
C SER A 48 -20.74 0.43 29.38
N LEU A 49 -21.18 0.00 28.22
CA LEU A 49 -22.10 -1.14 28.08
C LEU A 49 -21.35 -2.47 28.33
N TYR A 50 -22.10 -3.47 28.77
CA TYR A 50 -21.57 -4.80 28.98
C TYR A 50 -21.46 -5.57 27.67
N ALA A 51 -20.35 -6.26 27.50
CA ALA A 51 -20.12 -7.17 26.40
C ALA A 51 -20.81 -8.53 26.67
N SER A 52 -21.23 -9.18 25.59
CA SER A 52 -21.70 -10.59 25.69
C SER A 52 -20.51 -11.54 25.82
N ALA A 53 -20.72 -12.70 26.43
CA ALA A 53 -19.71 -13.74 26.51
C ALA A 53 -19.18 -14.18 25.12
N GLN A 54 -20.03 -14.13 24.09
CA GLN A 54 -19.63 -14.44 22.72
C GLN A 54 -18.67 -13.38 22.19
N LEU A 55 -18.90 -12.09 22.46
CA LEU A 55 -18.01 -11.00 22.07
C LEU A 55 -16.67 -11.11 22.81
N GLU A 56 -16.70 -11.37 24.13
CA GLU A 56 -15.47 -11.59 24.92
C GLU A 56 -14.60 -12.67 24.27
N LYS A 57 -15.21 -13.81 23.94
CA LYS A 57 -14.51 -14.93 23.28
C LYS A 57 -13.94 -14.53 21.91
N ARG A 58 -14.73 -13.82 21.11
CA ARG A 58 -14.28 -13.37 19.77
C ARG A 58 -13.11 -12.41 19.87
N VAL A 59 -13.15 -11.42 20.77
CA VAL A 59 -12.02 -10.50 21.02
C VAL A 59 -10.79 -11.29 21.47
N GLU A 60 -10.94 -12.24 22.40
CA GLU A 60 -9.85 -13.10 22.85
C GLU A 60 -9.18 -13.85 21.69
N GLU A 61 -9.96 -14.49 20.82
CA GLU A 61 -9.46 -15.21 19.66
C GLU A 61 -8.65 -14.30 18.71
N LEU A 62 -9.13 -13.07 18.44
CA LEU A 62 -8.45 -12.12 17.59
C LEU A 62 -7.17 -11.56 18.21
N VAL A 63 -7.20 -11.27 19.52
CA VAL A 63 -6.01 -10.83 20.27
C VAL A 63 -4.95 -11.93 20.28
N GLN A 64 -5.31 -13.20 20.44
CA GLN A 64 -4.37 -14.31 20.38
C GLN A 64 -3.73 -14.44 18.99
N ARG A 65 -4.50 -14.28 17.91
CA ARG A 65 -3.94 -14.26 16.54
C ARG A 65 -2.90 -13.15 16.40
N ARG A 66 -3.22 -11.94 16.89
CA ARG A 66 -2.27 -10.80 16.84
C ARG A 66 -1.02 -11.04 17.68
N LEU A 67 -1.16 -11.63 18.86
CA LEU A 67 -0.04 -12.00 19.74
C LEU A 67 0.83 -13.12 19.14
N ALA A 68 0.26 -13.95 18.27
CA ALA A 68 1.01 -14.94 17.48
C ALA A 68 1.74 -14.32 16.27
N GLY A 69 1.68 -12.99 16.08
CA GLY A 69 2.39 -12.25 15.03
C GLY A 69 1.53 -11.85 13.82
N GLU A 70 0.28 -12.35 13.71
CA GLU A 70 -0.57 -12.02 12.56
C GLU A 70 -0.92 -10.51 12.53
N PRO A 71 -0.66 -9.78 11.41
CA PRO A 71 -0.99 -8.37 11.30
C PRO A 71 -2.48 -8.08 11.49
N VAL A 72 -2.79 -6.99 12.18
CA VAL A 72 -4.20 -6.62 12.45
C VAL A 72 -5.00 -6.42 11.16
N ALA A 73 -4.41 -5.86 10.10
CA ALA A 73 -5.06 -5.68 8.81
C ALA A 73 -5.51 -7.02 8.18
N TYR A 74 -4.73 -8.10 8.34
CA TYR A 74 -5.14 -9.43 7.88
C TYR A 74 -6.17 -10.08 8.80
N ILE A 75 -6.13 -9.77 10.10
CA ILE A 75 -7.10 -10.27 11.08
C ILE A 75 -8.50 -9.73 10.77
N ILE A 76 -8.60 -8.43 10.50
CA ILE A 76 -9.87 -7.74 10.24
C ILE A 76 -10.28 -7.77 8.77
N GLY A 77 -9.31 -7.99 7.85
CA GLY A 77 -9.56 -8.07 6.41
C GLY A 77 -9.69 -6.71 5.72
N GLU A 78 -9.41 -5.60 6.44
CA GLU A 78 -9.49 -4.25 5.88
C GLU A 78 -8.44 -3.31 6.46
N TRP A 79 -8.13 -2.25 5.71
CA TRP A 79 -7.26 -1.16 6.14
C TRP A 79 -7.70 0.16 5.53
N GLU A 80 -7.22 1.26 6.09
CA GLU A 80 -7.45 2.59 5.54
C GLU A 80 -6.14 3.10 4.91
N PHE A 81 -6.23 3.68 3.72
CA PHE A 81 -5.14 4.35 3.05
C PHE A 81 -5.65 5.61 2.35
N TYR A 82 -5.04 6.74 2.62
CA TYR A 82 -5.42 8.05 2.04
C TYR A 82 -6.92 8.38 2.19
N GLY A 83 -7.51 8.00 3.32
CA GLY A 83 -8.94 8.15 3.61
C GLY A 83 -9.86 7.14 2.88
N LEU A 84 -9.31 6.19 2.13
CA LEU A 84 -10.09 5.16 1.43
C LEU A 84 -10.11 3.87 2.24
N PRO A 85 -11.30 3.25 2.45
CA PRO A 85 -11.38 1.91 3.01
C PRO A 85 -10.99 0.88 1.94
N LEU A 86 -10.06 0.00 2.28
CA LEU A 86 -9.54 -1.04 1.39
C LEU A 86 -9.77 -2.43 2.00
N ASP A 87 -10.25 -3.36 1.19
CA ASP A 87 -10.18 -4.78 1.50
C ASP A 87 -8.72 -5.24 1.41
N ILE A 88 -8.26 -5.99 2.41
CA ILE A 88 -6.89 -6.49 2.51
C ILE A 88 -6.92 -8.01 2.67
N SER A 89 -6.12 -8.69 1.87
CA SER A 89 -5.91 -10.14 1.95
C SER A 89 -4.43 -10.48 2.08
N ARG A 90 -4.12 -11.73 2.39
CA ARG A 90 -2.72 -12.21 2.43
C ARG A 90 -2.03 -12.24 1.07
N ASP A 91 -2.74 -11.91 0.00
CA ASP A 91 -2.20 -11.82 -1.36
C ASP A 91 -1.55 -10.46 -1.65
N VAL A 92 -1.69 -9.46 -0.76
CA VAL A 92 -1.20 -8.10 -0.98
C VAL A 92 -0.40 -7.58 0.21
N LEU A 93 0.57 -6.72 -0.07
CA LEU A 93 1.25 -5.92 0.97
C LEU A 93 0.22 -5.04 1.68
N ILE A 94 0.31 -4.95 3.00
CA ILE A 94 -0.51 -4.01 3.77
C ILE A 94 -0.03 -2.59 3.46
N PRO A 95 -0.91 -1.66 3.01
CA PRO A 95 -0.51 -0.30 2.71
C PRO A 95 0.17 0.39 3.89
N ARG A 96 1.29 1.08 3.63
CA ARG A 96 2.07 1.82 4.64
C ARG A 96 1.77 3.31 4.55
N SER A 97 1.86 4.01 5.66
CA SER A 97 1.72 5.48 5.69
C SER A 97 2.76 6.18 4.82
N ASP A 98 3.98 5.64 4.74
CA ASP A 98 5.06 6.23 3.94
C ASP A 98 4.73 6.22 2.43
N THR A 99 3.94 5.23 1.99
CA THR A 99 3.45 5.12 0.60
C THR A 99 2.46 6.24 0.23
N GLU A 100 1.87 6.93 1.21
CA GLU A 100 0.99 8.08 0.94
C GLU A 100 1.73 9.20 0.22
N LEU A 101 3.05 9.35 0.45
CA LEU A 101 3.88 10.32 -0.26
C LEU A 101 3.95 10.00 -1.78
N LEU A 102 4.03 8.72 -2.16
CA LEU A 102 3.98 8.31 -3.57
C LEU A 102 2.61 8.68 -4.18
N ALA A 103 1.52 8.45 -3.44
CA ALA A 103 0.18 8.85 -3.88
C ALA A 103 0.07 10.38 -4.05
N GLU A 104 0.56 11.18 -3.10
CA GLU A 104 0.57 12.65 -3.17
C GLU A 104 1.33 13.15 -4.40
N ARG A 105 2.52 12.61 -4.67
CA ARG A 105 3.32 12.98 -5.84
C ARG A 105 2.61 12.56 -7.14
N GLY A 106 2.02 11.36 -7.18
CA GLY A 106 1.22 10.87 -8.31
C GLY A 106 -0.01 11.73 -8.59
N ILE A 107 -0.71 12.17 -7.53
CA ILE A 107 -1.85 13.11 -7.63
C ILE A 107 -1.39 14.44 -8.25
N ALA A 108 -0.29 15.02 -7.75
CA ALA A 108 0.24 16.28 -8.28
C ALA A 108 0.56 16.17 -9.77
N ARG A 109 1.27 15.11 -10.18
CA ARG A 109 1.58 14.87 -11.59
C ARG A 109 0.35 14.64 -12.47
N ALA A 110 -0.65 13.91 -11.97
CA ALA A 110 -1.91 13.70 -12.68
C ALA A 110 -2.72 15.00 -12.83
N GLN A 111 -2.68 15.89 -11.85
CA GLN A 111 -3.30 17.22 -11.92
C GLN A 111 -2.57 18.13 -12.91
N GLU A 112 -1.23 18.13 -12.93
CA GLU A 112 -0.40 18.86 -13.91
C GLU A 112 -0.68 18.41 -15.34
N ALA A 113 -0.88 17.10 -15.56
CA ALA A 113 -1.20 16.54 -16.87
C ALA A 113 -2.59 16.98 -17.38
N GLY A 114 -3.51 17.34 -16.48
CA GLY A 114 -4.79 17.93 -16.82
C GLY A 114 -5.88 16.92 -17.17
N GLU A 115 -6.86 17.37 -17.96
CA GLU A 115 -8.04 16.58 -18.29
C GLU A 115 -7.69 15.34 -19.12
N GLY A 116 -8.21 14.19 -18.65
CA GLY A 116 -7.98 12.91 -19.31
C GLY A 116 -6.64 12.26 -18.97
N ALA A 117 -5.93 12.74 -17.95
CA ALA A 117 -4.68 12.17 -17.49
C ALA A 117 -4.75 10.64 -17.35
N ARG A 118 -3.76 9.94 -17.90
CA ARG A 118 -3.66 8.48 -17.85
C ARG A 118 -2.57 8.09 -16.87
N VAL A 119 -2.94 7.31 -15.87
CA VAL A 119 -2.06 6.87 -14.79
C VAL A 119 -1.94 5.35 -14.81
N LEU A 120 -0.74 4.83 -14.65
CA LEU A 120 -0.48 3.43 -14.37
C LEU A 120 0.09 3.31 -12.95
N ASP A 121 -0.54 2.49 -12.14
CA ASP A 121 0.00 2.01 -10.86
C ASP A 121 0.59 0.62 -11.11
N LEU A 122 1.90 0.52 -11.16
CA LEU A 122 2.66 -0.70 -11.47
C LEU A 122 3.12 -1.35 -10.17
N CYS A 123 2.97 -2.68 -10.04
CA CYS A 123 3.04 -3.41 -8.77
C CYS A 123 1.97 -2.95 -7.77
N ALA A 124 0.73 -2.85 -8.25
CA ALA A 124 -0.36 -2.16 -7.55
C ALA A 124 -0.78 -2.79 -6.22
N GLY A 125 -0.53 -4.07 -5.97
CA GLY A 125 -0.87 -4.79 -4.74
C GLY A 125 -2.37 -4.71 -4.41
N SER A 126 -2.74 -3.96 -3.38
CA SER A 126 -4.14 -3.67 -3.04
C SER A 126 -4.80 -2.62 -3.95
N GLY A 127 -4.02 -1.93 -4.79
CA GLY A 127 -4.42 -0.80 -5.60
C GLY A 127 -4.43 0.53 -4.85
N CYS A 128 -3.86 0.59 -3.66
CA CYS A 128 -3.99 1.74 -2.76
C CYS A 128 -3.53 3.06 -3.38
N VAL A 129 -2.38 3.09 -4.08
CA VAL A 129 -1.83 4.30 -4.70
C VAL A 129 -2.69 4.76 -5.87
N GLY A 130 -2.97 3.88 -6.83
CA GLY A 130 -3.79 4.23 -7.99
C GLY A 130 -5.23 4.61 -7.62
N LEU A 131 -5.82 3.99 -6.60
CA LEU A 131 -7.14 4.36 -6.08
C LEU A 131 -7.13 5.71 -5.39
N ALA A 132 -6.08 6.03 -4.62
CA ALA A 132 -5.91 7.35 -4.02
C ALA A 132 -5.85 8.43 -5.12
N ILE A 133 -5.04 8.22 -6.17
CA ILE A 133 -4.95 9.13 -7.32
C ILE A 133 -6.32 9.28 -8.00
N ALA A 134 -7.00 8.16 -8.29
CA ALA A 134 -8.32 8.19 -8.94
C ALA A 134 -9.37 8.91 -8.10
N SER A 135 -9.31 8.85 -6.77
CA SER A 135 -10.25 9.51 -5.88
C SER A 135 -10.05 11.03 -5.84
N GLN A 136 -8.79 11.48 -5.88
CA GLN A 136 -8.42 12.89 -5.76
C GLN A 136 -8.40 13.63 -7.11
N VAL A 137 -8.26 12.89 -8.23
CA VAL A 137 -8.24 13.45 -9.58
C VAL A 137 -9.42 12.89 -10.40
N PRO A 138 -10.63 13.47 -10.29
CA PRO A 138 -11.87 12.88 -10.86
C PRO A 138 -11.85 12.73 -12.38
N ILE A 139 -10.99 13.45 -13.08
CA ILE A 139 -10.88 13.46 -14.55
C ILE A 139 -9.81 12.49 -15.08
N CYS A 140 -9.03 11.83 -14.22
CA CYS A 140 -8.01 10.86 -14.66
C CYS A 140 -8.59 9.45 -14.90
N ARG A 141 -7.85 8.65 -15.67
CA ARG A 141 -8.08 7.21 -15.85
C ARG A 141 -6.87 6.45 -15.30
N VAL A 142 -7.12 5.43 -14.53
CA VAL A 142 -6.08 4.66 -13.85
C VAL A 142 -6.10 3.20 -14.28
N VAL A 143 -4.92 2.66 -14.55
CA VAL A 143 -4.70 1.22 -14.71
C VAL A 143 -3.94 0.74 -13.47
N LEU A 144 -4.46 -0.29 -12.81
CA LEU A 144 -3.79 -1.02 -11.74
C LEU A 144 -3.17 -2.27 -12.34
N GLY A 145 -1.85 -2.31 -12.43
CA GLY A 145 -1.08 -3.42 -13.00
C GLY A 145 -0.39 -4.24 -11.91
N ASP A 146 -0.66 -5.53 -11.86
CA ASP A 146 0.03 -6.46 -10.95
C ASP A 146 0.18 -7.83 -11.59
N LEU A 147 1.22 -8.57 -11.21
CA LEU A 147 1.47 -9.93 -11.69
C LEU A 147 0.62 -10.95 -10.92
N SER A 148 0.37 -10.70 -9.63
CA SER A 148 -0.37 -11.59 -8.75
C SER A 148 -1.86 -11.60 -9.06
N GLU A 149 -2.41 -12.76 -9.42
CA GLU A 149 -3.87 -12.92 -9.56
C GLU A 149 -4.62 -12.61 -8.25
N GLY A 150 -3.99 -12.90 -7.08
CA GLY A 150 -4.53 -12.58 -5.76
C GLY A 150 -4.63 -11.07 -5.55
N ALA A 151 -3.55 -10.35 -5.87
CA ALA A 151 -3.53 -8.89 -5.84
C ALA A 151 -4.59 -8.29 -6.77
N LEU A 152 -4.71 -8.80 -8.00
CA LEU A 152 -5.73 -8.33 -8.94
C LEU A 152 -7.17 -8.60 -8.47
N ARG A 153 -7.42 -9.70 -7.73
CA ARG A 153 -8.74 -9.91 -7.09
C ARG A 153 -9.01 -8.84 -6.04
N THR A 154 -8.04 -8.55 -5.18
CA THR A 154 -8.12 -7.51 -4.15
C THR A 154 -8.28 -6.11 -4.78
N CYS A 155 -7.49 -5.77 -5.80
CA CYS A 155 -7.67 -4.54 -6.59
C CYS A 155 -9.11 -4.37 -7.08
N LYS A 156 -9.66 -5.39 -7.73
CA LYS A 156 -11.03 -5.35 -8.29
C LYS A 156 -12.09 -5.17 -7.19
N GLN A 157 -11.89 -5.76 -6.01
CA GLN A 157 -12.77 -5.55 -4.86
C GLN A 157 -12.69 -4.10 -4.40
N ASN A 158 -11.48 -3.55 -4.26
CA ASN A 158 -11.24 -2.18 -3.81
C ASN A 158 -11.75 -1.13 -4.80
N VAL A 159 -11.60 -1.37 -6.11
CA VAL A 159 -12.22 -0.52 -7.15
C VAL A 159 -13.73 -0.44 -6.98
N ARG A 160 -14.40 -1.59 -6.72
CA ARG A 160 -15.86 -1.65 -6.51
C ARG A 160 -16.26 -0.99 -5.20
N ARG A 161 -15.56 -1.30 -4.11
CA ARG A 161 -15.81 -0.75 -2.77
C ARG A 161 -15.80 0.77 -2.76
N ASN A 162 -14.88 1.36 -3.52
CA ASN A 162 -14.71 2.82 -3.61
C ASN A 162 -15.47 3.46 -4.79
N GLY A 163 -16.29 2.71 -5.53
CA GLY A 163 -17.13 3.25 -6.61
C GLY A 163 -16.36 3.77 -7.83
N LEU A 164 -15.13 3.28 -8.07
CA LEU A 164 -14.22 3.80 -9.09
C LEU A 164 -14.25 3.01 -10.42
N ASN A 165 -15.20 2.08 -10.60
CA ASN A 165 -15.28 1.18 -11.76
C ASN A 165 -15.29 1.86 -13.14
N ALA A 166 -15.81 3.09 -13.21
CA ALA A 166 -15.90 3.83 -14.48
C ALA A 166 -14.54 4.35 -14.98
N ARG A 167 -13.52 4.42 -14.10
CA ARG A 167 -12.25 5.09 -14.38
C ARG A 167 -11.02 4.27 -14.04
N VAL A 168 -11.17 3.18 -13.29
CA VAL A 168 -10.07 2.33 -12.86
C VAL A 168 -10.22 0.93 -13.45
N THR A 169 -9.17 0.43 -14.09
CA THR A 169 -9.09 -0.91 -14.69
C THR A 169 -7.95 -1.69 -14.07
N CYS A 170 -8.15 -2.99 -13.81
CA CYS A 170 -7.12 -3.88 -13.28
C CYS A 170 -6.63 -4.83 -14.37
N LEU A 171 -5.34 -4.90 -14.60
CA LEU A 171 -4.71 -5.72 -15.64
C LEU A 171 -3.58 -6.58 -15.06
N SER A 172 -3.43 -7.80 -15.59
CA SER A 172 -2.27 -8.63 -15.30
C SER A 172 -1.06 -8.09 -16.06
N VAL A 173 -0.03 -7.69 -15.32
CA VAL A 173 1.17 -7.03 -15.83
C VAL A 173 2.37 -7.54 -15.07
N ASP A 174 3.39 -8.03 -15.79
CA ASP A 174 4.71 -8.25 -15.22
C ASP A 174 5.54 -6.97 -15.37
N ALA A 175 5.89 -6.36 -14.26
CA ALA A 175 6.70 -5.14 -14.24
C ALA A 175 8.11 -5.36 -14.79
N LEU A 176 8.60 -6.59 -14.76
CA LEU A 176 9.92 -6.96 -15.28
C LEU A 176 9.91 -7.19 -16.80
N ASP A 177 8.76 -7.25 -17.43
CA ASP A 177 8.61 -7.37 -18.88
C ASP A 177 8.47 -6.01 -19.57
N ASN A 178 8.54 -6.01 -20.90
CA ASN A 178 8.24 -4.82 -21.70
C ASN A 178 6.71 -4.57 -21.68
N PRO A 179 6.27 -3.30 -21.66
CA PRO A 179 4.86 -2.99 -21.71
C PRO A 179 4.21 -3.53 -23.00
N SER A 180 3.02 -4.09 -22.87
CA SER A 180 2.23 -4.48 -24.05
C SER A 180 1.78 -3.23 -24.84
N PRO A 181 1.48 -3.36 -26.15
CA PRO A 181 1.01 -2.21 -26.95
C PRO A 181 -0.28 -1.55 -26.45
N ALA A 182 -1.03 -2.19 -25.55
CA ALA A 182 -2.21 -1.60 -24.91
C ALA A 182 -1.86 -0.69 -23.73
N LEU A 183 -0.62 -0.77 -23.21
CA LEU A 183 -0.13 -0.04 -22.04
C LEU A 183 0.84 1.09 -22.46
N TRP A 184 0.33 2.03 -23.23
CA TRP A 184 1.10 3.14 -23.77
C TRP A 184 0.41 4.47 -23.46
N ASP A 185 1.15 5.57 -23.66
CA ASP A 185 0.63 6.93 -23.56
C ASP A 185 0.20 7.33 -22.13
N PHE A 186 0.92 6.87 -21.13
CA PHE A 186 0.70 7.30 -19.76
C PHE A 186 1.35 8.66 -19.49
N ASP A 187 0.63 9.50 -18.76
CA ASP A 187 1.15 10.73 -18.18
C ASP A 187 2.02 10.48 -16.97
N VAL A 188 1.58 9.48 -16.19
CA VAL A 188 2.18 9.16 -14.90
C VAL A 188 2.23 7.64 -14.75
N ILE A 189 3.39 7.13 -14.41
CA ILE A 189 3.57 5.78 -13.90
C ILE A 189 4.05 5.90 -12.47
N VAL A 190 3.28 5.37 -11.52
CA VAL A 190 3.70 5.21 -10.12
C VAL A 190 4.01 3.75 -9.88
N CYS A 191 5.01 3.48 -9.04
CA CYS A 191 5.38 2.11 -8.70
C CYS A 191 5.96 2.06 -7.29
N ASN A 192 5.37 1.20 -6.46
CA ASN A 192 5.98 0.74 -5.21
C ASN A 192 6.45 -0.71 -5.43
N PRO A 193 7.65 -0.92 -6.00
CA PRO A 193 8.12 -2.26 -6.31
C PRO A 193 8.67 -2.96 -5.07
N PRO A 194 8.84 -4.29 -5.09
CA PRO A 194 9.67 -4.97 -4.11
C PRO A 194 11.10 -4.40 -4.12
N TYR A 195 11.60 -4.01 -2.94
CA TYR A 195 12.89 -3.32 -2.81
C TYR A 195 13.77 -3.82 -1.67
N ILE A 196 13.36 -4.86 -0.95
CA ILE A 196 14.16 -5.41 0.16
C ILE A 196 15.20 -6.35 -0.42
N PRO A 197 16.50 -6.19 -0.07
CA PRO A 197 17.51 -7.14 -0.47
C PRO A 197 17.16 -8.56 0.00
N SER A 198 17.32 -9.56 -0.88
CA SER A 198 16.92 -10.95 -0.59
C SER A 198 17.53 -11.50 0.71
N GLY A 199 18.75 -11.07 1.04
CA GLY A 199 19.46 -11.45 2.26
C GLY A 199 18.87 -10.86 3.54
N ASP A 200 18.18 -9.72 3.44
CA ASP A 200 17.65 -8.99 4.59
C ASP A 200 16.25 -9.46 5.01
N ILE A 201 15.55 -10.18 4.12
CA ILE A 201 14.18 -10.66 4.36
C ILE A 201 14.08 -11.50 5.65
N ALA A 202 15.09 -12.34 5.91
CA ALA A 202 15.13 -13.18 7.12
C ALA A 202 15.21 -12.35 8.42
N GLY A 203 15.71 -11.12 8.35
CA GLY A 203 15.83 -10.18 9.47
C GLY A 203 14.62 -9.30 9.72
N LEU A 204 13.61 -9.34 8.85
CA LEU A 204 12.40 -8.54 9.00
C LEU A 204 11.60 -8.94 10.24
N ASP A 205 10.76 -8.02 10.71
CA ASP A 205 9.76 -8.33 11.72
C ASP A 205 8.93 -9.56 11.32
N ALA A 206 8.63 -10.43 12.28
CA ALA A 206 7.90 -11.67 12.03
C ALA A 206 6.52 -11.43 11.39
N SER A 207 5.88 -10.32 11.71
CA SER A 207 4.59 -9.96 11.12
C SER A 207 4.67 -9.65 9.62
N VAL A 208 5.82 -9.18 9.15
CA VAL A 208 6.09 -8.94 7.73
C VAL A 208 6.60 -10.22 7.07
N ARG A 209 7.69 -10.78 7.60
CA ARG A 209 8.40 -11.93 7.04
C ARG A 209 7.50 -13.17 6.86
N ASP A 210 6.67 -13.47 7.85
CA ASP A 210 5.92 -14.74 7.92
C ASP A 210 4.49 -14.63 7.38
N TYR A 211 3.99 -13.42 7.17
CA TYR A 211 2.59 -13.19 6.79
C TYR A 211 2.41 -12.44 5.47
N GLU A 212 3.29 -11.50 5.12
CA GLU A 212 3.15 -10.74 3.88
C GLU A 212 3.74 -11.50 2.68
N PRO A 213 3.20 -11.32 1.47
CA PRO A 213 3.66 -12.11 0.31
C PRO A 213 5.11 -11.78 -0.04
N ARG A 214 5.97 -12.79 -0.05
CA ARG A 214 7.39 -12.63 -0.33
C ARG A 214 7.66 -11.89 -1.64
N MET A 215 6.85 -12.14 -2.69
CA MET A 215 6.99 -11.47 -3.97
C MET A 215 6.77 -9.95 -3.91
N ALA A 216 6.10 -9.45 -2.86
CA ALA A 216 5.93 -8.01 -2.63
C ALA A 216 7.09 -7.40 -1.81
N LEU A 217 8.04 -8.22 -1.35
CA LEU A 217 9.15 -7.79 -0.49
C LEU A 217 10.49 -7.89 -1.22
N ASP A 218 10.74 -9.00 -1.94
CA ASP A 218 12.04 -9.41 -2.47
C ASP A 218 12.43 -8.60 -3.73
N GLY A 219 13.34 -7.64 -3.56
CA GLY A 219 13.86 -6.77 -4.61
C GLY A 219 15.14 -7.27 -5.29
N GLY A 220 15.54 -8.53 -5.03
CA GLY A 220 16.77 -9.10 -5.57
C GLY A 220 17.98 -8.93 -4.65
N GLU A 221 19.18 -9.15 -5.17
CA GLU A 221 20.42 -9.23 -4.39
C GLU A 221 20.68 -7.96 -3.57
N ASP A 222 20.52 -6.79 -4.19
CA ASP A 222 20.73 -5.47 -3.56
C ASP A 222 19.44 -4.63 -3.43
N GLY A 223 18.28 -5.23 -3.73
CA GLY A 223 16.98 -4.56 -3.65
C GLY A 223 16.69 -3.60 -4.80
N LEU A 224 17.48 -3.61 -5.89
CA LEU A 224 17.34 -2.66 -6.99
C LEU A 224 16.91 -3.29 -8.32
N ASP A 225 16.61 -4.57 -8.36
CA ASP A 225 16.34 -5.28 -9.61
C ASP A 225 15.13 -4.73 -10.36
N TYR A 226 14.06 -4.38 -9.64
CA TYR A 226 12.86 -3.80 -10.23
C TYR A 226 13.13 -2.42 -10.84
N TYR A 227 13.87 -1.54 -10.16
CA TYR A 227 14.20 -0.22 -10.69
C TYR A 227 15.03 -0.30 -11.98
N ARG A 228 16.03 -1.21 -12.00
CA ARG A 228 16.87 -1.47 -13.19
C ARG A 228 16.07 -2.01 -14.36
N ALA A 229 15.05 -2.83 -14.09
CA ALA A 229 14.20 -3.39 -15.14
C ALA A 229 13.15 -2.40 -15.63
N ILE A 230 12.48 -1.70 -14.72
CA ILE A 230 11.34 -0.83 -15.04
C ILE A 230 11.81 0.45 -15.74
N ALA A 231 12.85 1.12 -15.23
CA ALA A 231 13.28 2.40 -15.78
C ALA A 231 13.51 2.37 -17.29
N PRO A 232 14.29 1.45 -17.90
CA PRO A 232 14.45 1.41 -19.35
C PRO A 232 13.21 0.92 -20.09
N LYS A 233 12.51 -0.11 -19.60
CA LYS A 233 11.43 -0.77 -20.33
C LYS A 233 10.16 0.06 -20.37
N TRP A 234 9.79 0.66 -19.25
CA TRP A 234 8.53 1.38 -19.10
C TRP A 234 8.62 2.86 -19.52
N LYS A 235 9.84 3.37 -19.84
CA LYS A 235 9.99 4.68 -20.48
C LYS A 235 9.17 4.79 -21.77
N ALA A 236 9.15 3.72 -22.57
CA ALA A 236 8.38 3.69 -23.81
C ALA A 236 6.85 3.73 -23.60
N ALA A 237 6.36 3.39 -22.41
CA ALA A 237 4.95 3.47 -22.07
C ALA A 237 4.51 4.88 -21.67
N LEU A 238 5.45 5.76 -21.32
CA LEU A 238 5.20 7.16 -21.02
C LEU A 238 5.10 7.97 -22.32
N ARG A 239 4.23 8.97 -22.30
CA ARG A 239 4.26 10.01 -23.31
C ARG A 239 5.46 10.94 -23.07
N LEU A 240 5.81 11.71 -24.08
CA LEU A 240 6.81 12.76 -23.94
C LEU A 240 6.38 13.76 -22.85
N GLY A 241 7.25 13.98 -21.86
CA GLY A 241 6.95 14.77 -20.66
C GLY A 241 6.22 14.02 -19.55
N GLY A 242 5.90 12.74 -19.75
CA GLY A 242 5.32 11.89 -18.71
C GLY A 242 6.32 11.56 -17.62
N ALA A 243 5.84 11.27 -16.41
CA ALA A 243 6.65 11.03 -15.23
C ALA A 243 6.61 9.58 -14.74
N LEU A 244 7.78 9.05 -14.35
CA LEU A 244 7.92 7.79 -13.60
C LEU A 244 8.29 8.11 -12.17
N LEU A 245 7.51 7.58 -11.22
CA LEU A 245 7.68 7.76 -9.79
C LEU A 245 7.87 6.41 -9.11
N PHE A 246 8.90 6.28 -8.29
CA PHE A 246 9.17 5.10 -7.49
C PHE A 246 9.08 5.39 -6.00
N GLU A 247 8.45 4.51 -5.23
CA GLU A 247 8.78 4.40 -3.82
C GLU A 247 10.13 3.71 -3.68
N VAL A 248 10.93 4.11 -2.69
CA VAL A 248 12.27 3.58 -2.46
C VAL A 248 12.49 3.20 -0.99
N GLY A 249 13.27 2.17 -0.78
CA GLY A 249 13.75 1.77 0.55
C GLY A 249 14.74 2.79 1.14
N ILE A 250 14.94 2.69 2.45
CA ILE A 250 15.89 3.57 3.17
C ILE A 250 17.28 3.45 2.54
N GLY A 251 17.85 4.59 2.14
CA GLY A 251 19.19 4.68 1.56
C GLY A 251 19.28 4.37 0.06
N GLN A 252 18.19 3.95 -0.60
CA GLN A 252 18.21 3.58 -2.03
C GLN A 252 18.05 4.78 -2.96
N ALA A 253 17.57 5.95 -2.50
CA ALA A 253 17.26 7.09 -3.35
C ALA A 253 18.42 7.47 -4.30
N PRO A 254 19.69 7.62 -3.86
CA PRO A 254 20.78 7.99 -4.77
C PRO A 254 21.01 6.97 -5.90
N ALA A 255 20.87 5.67 -5.60
CA ALA A 255 21.04 4.62 -6.60
C ALA A 255 19.90 4.63 -7.63
N VAL A 256 18.65 4.90 -7.19
CA VAL A 256 17.50 5.00 -8.08
C VAL A 256 17.55 6.27 -8.93
N GLU A 257 18.01 7.41 -8.39
CA GLU A 257 18.30 8.63 -9.16
C GLU A 257 19.31 8.35 -10.28
N GLU A 258 20.40 7.63 -9.98
CA GLU A 258 21.40 7.24 -10.97
C GLU A 258 20.81 6.32 -12.04
N ILE A 259 19.99 5.34 -11.67
CA ILE A 259 19.29 4.45 -12.62
C ILE A 259 18.41 5.27 -13.56
N LEU A 260 17.63 6.23 -13.05
CA LEU A 260 16.80 7.09 -13.89
C LEU A 260 17.65 7.94 -14.83
N ALA A 261 18.73 8.55 -14.33
CA ALA A 261 19.64 9.39 -15.14
C ALA A 261 20.30 8.59 -16.28
N GLN A 262 20.80 7.39 -16.00
CA GLN A 262 21.41 6.50 -16.99
C GLN A 262 20.43 6.07 -18.08
N ASN A 263 19.12 6.05 -17.78
CA ASN A 263 18.06 5.73 -18.73
C ASN A 263 17.43 6.97 -19.39
N GLY A 264 18.08 8.15 -19.23
CA GLY A 264 17.72 9.37 -19.95
C GLY A 264 16.45 10.05 -19.45
N TYR A 265 16.06 9.80 -18.18
CA TYR A 265 15.07 10.64 -17.51
C TYR A 265 15.70 11.97 -17.11
N GLN A 266 14.90 13.03 -17.13
CA GLN A 266 15.29 14.37 -16.75
C GLN A 266 14.47 14.89 -15.59
N ASP A 267 14.84 16.06 -15.04
CA ASP A 267 14.16 16.69 -13.90
C ASP A 267 13.99 15.70 -12.73
N ILE A 268 15.03 14.90 -12.48
CA ILE A 268 15.02 13.88 -11.42
C ILE A 268 14.97 14.59 -10.07
N GLN A 269 14.02 14.18 -9.24
CA GLN A 269 13.77 14.73 -7.91
C GLN A 269 13.49 13.61 -6.92
N SER A 270 13.87 13.84 -5.67
CA SER A 270 13.54 12.97 -4.55
C SER A 270 12.71 13.71 -3.52
N ALA A 271 11.81 13.00 -2.84
CA ALA A 271 10.97 13.54 -1.78
C ALA A 271 11.14 12.73 -0.49
N GLN A 272 11.11 13.44 0.64
CA GLN A 272 11.22 12.86 1.97
C GLN A 272 9.84 12.76 2.63
N ASP A 273 9.68 11.72 3.46
CA ASP A 273 8.55 11.61 4.38
C ASP A 273 8.65 12.63 5.54
N THR A 274 7.66 12.61 6.44
CA THR A 274 7.61 13.51 7.59
C THR A 274 8.73 13.29 8.61
N GLN A 275 9.47 12.18 8.50
CA GLN A 275 10.61 11.84 9.34
C GLN A 275 11.95 12.25 8.71
N GLY A 276 11.91 12.83 7.49
CA GLY A 276 13.10 13.21 6.74
C GLY A 276 13.80 12.06 6.02
N ILE A 277 13.12 10.94 5.81
CA ILE A 277 13.63 9.79 5.09
C ILE A 277 13.20 9.89 3.63
N TRP A 278 14.14 9.73 2.70
CA TRP A 278 13.85 9.68 1.26
C TRP A 278 12.99 8.47 0.93
N ARG A 279 11.80 8.72 0.36
CA ARG A 279 10.81 7.69 0.07
C ARG A 279 10.35 7.65 -1.37
N VAL A 280 10.45 8.75 -2.09
CA VAL A 280 10.03 8.81 -3.50
C VAL A 280 11.15 9.38 -4.34
N VAL A 281 11.40 8.75 -5.49
CA VAL A 281 12.28 9.27 -6.56
C VAL A 281 11.45 9.33 -7.84
N GLU A 282 11.48 10.47 -8.51
CA GLU A 282 10.74 10.66 -9.77
C GLU A 282 11.62 11.25 -10.86
N GLY A 283 11.29 10.95 -12.11
CA GLY A 283 11.95 11.53 -13.28
C GLY A 283 10.99 11.65 -14.45
N THR A 284 11.25 12.64 -15.31
CA THR A 284 10.43 12.94 -16.50
C THR A 284 11.02 12.29 -17.75
N ALA A 285 10.20 11.57 -18.51
CA ALA A 285 10.60 11.04 -19.82
C ALA A 285 10.69 12.17 -20.83
N ARG A 286 11.89 12.43 -21.30
CA ARG A 286 12.16 13.31 -22.46
C ARG A 286 12.91 12.50 -23.48
N ASP A 287 12.97 12.96 -24.72
CA ASP A 287 13.49 12.30 -25.95
C ASP A 287 14.46 11.14 -25.78
#